data_9a24878fac5d5b0e4519b7e77fcdc42f
#
_entry.id   9a24878fac5d5b0e4519b7e77fcdc42f
#
_cell.length_a   1.000
_cell.length_b   1.000
_cell.length_c   1.000
_cell.angle_alpha   90.00
_cell.angle_beta   90.00
_cell.angle_gamma   90.00
#
_symmetry.space_group_name_H-M   'P 1'
#
loop_
_entity.id
_entity.type
_entity.pdbx_description
1 polymer ?
#
loop_
_entity_poly.entity_id
_entity_poly.type
_entity_poly.pdbx_seq_one_letter_code
_entity_poly.pdbx_strand_id
1 'polypeptide(L)' 'MNLILASGMEVFTTVLYVILAIVVLLLMVLIHEFGHYVV' A
#
# COMPACT_ATOMS: atom_id res chain seq x y z
N MET A 1 13.75 4.80 -13.39
CA MET A 1 14.09 5.21 -12.03
C MET A 1 15.40 4.60 -11.60
N ASN A 2 16.36 5.42 -11.23
CA ASN A 2 17.69 4.96 -10.85
C ASN A 2 17.74 4.67 -9.36
N LEU A 3 17.64 3.42 -8.97
CA LEU A 3 17.69 3.03 -7.57
C LEU A 3 19.03 3.34 -6.92
N ILE A 4 20.09 3.40 -7.72
CA ILE A 4 21.44 3.67 -7.21
C ILE A 4 21.58 5.14 -6.80
N LEU A 5 20.85 6.05 -7.48
CA LEU A 5 20.91 7.48 -7.20
C LEU A 5 19.80 7.96 -6.27
N ALA A 6 18.90 7.06 -5.86
CA ALA A 6 17.84 7.40 -4.94
C ALA A 6 18.42 7.76 -3.57
N SER A 7 18.02 8.90 -3.04
CA SER A 7 18.41 9.30 -1.69
C SER A 7 17.66 8.46 -0.65
N GLY A 8 18.14 8.45 0.59
CA GLY A 8 17.45 7.78 1.67
C GLY A 8 16.02 8.26 1.84
N MET A 9 15.79 9.54 1.60
CA MET A 9 14.46 10.15 1.66
C MET A 9 13.54 9.58 0.60
N GLU A 10 14.05 9.41 -0.64
CA GLU A 10 13.26 8.87 -1.73
C GLU A 10 12.89 7.41 -1.48
N VAL A 11 13.84 6.63 -1.00
CA VAL A 11 13.59 5.23 -0.64
C VAL A 11 12.55 5.13 0.45
N PHE A 12 12.69 5.95 1.48
CA PHE A 12 11.74 5.99 2.60
C PHE A 12 10.34 6.32 2.12
N THR A 13 10.22 7.36 1.29
CA THR A 13 8.92 7.77 0.75
C THR A 13 8.30 6.67 -0.10
N THR A 14 9.10 6.01 -0.94
CA THR A 14 8.62 4.91 -1.78
C THR A 14 8.08 3.77 -0.92
N VAL A 15 8.82 3.41 0.13
CA VAL A 15 8.39 2.35 1.03
C VAL A 15 7.07 2.72 1.71
N LEU A 16 6.92 3.96 2.13
CA LEU A 16 5.68 4.43 2.74
C LEU A 16 4.50 4.33 1.77
N TYR A 17 4.71 4.69 0.50
CA TYR A 17 3.65 4.58 -0.50
C TYR A 17 3.27 3.14 -0.78
N VAL A 18 4.25 2.25 -0.83
CA VAL A 18 3.99 0.82 -1.03
C VAL A 18 3.17 0.27 0.12
N ILE A 19 3.55 0.60 1.35
CA ILE A 19 2.81 0.16 2.54
C ILE A 19 1.38 0.69 2.50
N LEU A 20 1.22 1.97 2.16
CA LEU A 20 -0.09 2.58 2.06
C LEU A 20 -0.96 1.88 1.02
N ALA A 21 -0.39 1.56 -0.14
CA ALA A 21 -1.12 0.85 -1.19
C ALA A 21 -1.58 -0.53 -0.72
N ILE A 22 -0.72 -1.25 -0.01
CA ILE A 22 -1.08 -2.56 0.53
C ILE A 22 -2.20 -2.44 1.56
N VAL A 23 -2.10 -1.46 2.46
CA VAL A 23 -3.12 -1.25 3.48
C VAL A 23 -4.46 -0.92 2.85
N VAL A 24 -4.48 -0.04 1.85
CA VAL A 24 -5.71 0.32 1.15
C VAL A 24 -6.31 -0.90 0.46
N LEU A 25 -5.48 -1.70 -0.19
CA LEU A 25 -5.93 -2.90 -0.86
C LEU A 25 -6.54 -3.89 0.12
N LEU A 26 -5.87 -4.11 1.25
CA LEU A 26 -6.38 -5.01 2.29
C LEU A 26 -7.69 -4.51 2.88
N LEU A 27 -7.80 -3.21 3.10
CA LEU A 27 -9.04 -2.62 3.60
C LEU A 27 -10.17 -2.80 2.60
N MET A 28 -9.90 -2.61 1.31
CA MET A 28 -10.91 -2.80 0.28
C MET A 28 -11.39 -4.24 0.24
N VAL A 29 -10.46 -5.18 0.27
CA VAL A 29 -10.80 -6.61 0.27
C VAL A 29 -11.61 -6.96 1.52
N LEU A 30 -11.19 -6.45 2.67
CA LEU A 30 -11.86 -6.72 3.94
C LEU A 30 -13.29 -6.20 3.94
N ILE A 31 -13.48 -4.96 3.50
CA ILE A 31 -14.80 -4.35 3.43
C ILE A 31 -15.67 -5.10 2.43
N HIS A 32 -15.10 -5.49 1.32
CA HIS A 32 -15.82 -6.23 0.28
C HIS A 32 -16.31 -7.58 0.80
N GLU A 33 -15.42 -8.32 1.46
CA GLU A 33 -15.79 -9.62 2.03
C GLU A 33 -16.78 -9.48 3.17
N PHE A 34 -16.62 -8.45 3.98
CA PHE A 34 -17.53 -8.20 5.09
C PHE A 34 -18.93 -7.90 4.59
N GLY A 35 -19.04 -7.09 3.54
CA GLY A 35 -20.32 -6.83 2.91
C GLY A 35 -20.93 -8.09 2.34
N HIS A 36 -20.13 -8.95 1.77
CA HIS A 36 -20.56 -10.22 1.24
C HIS A 36 -21.05 -11.16 2.34
N TYR A 37 -20.38 -11.13 3.47
CA TYR A 37 -20.70 -12.00 4.60
C TYR A 37 -22.01 -11.59 5.29
N VAL A 38 -22.24 -10.28 5.37
CA VAL A 38 -23.43 -9.75 6.06
C VAL A 38 -24.69 -9.92 5.23
N VAL A 39 -24.55 -9.92 3.92
CA VAL A 39 -25.68 -10.15 3.02
C VAL A 39 -25.94 -11.63 2.86
#